data_d1634572a229770a5b979dd41767d1a8
#
_entry.id   d1634572a229770a5b979dd41767d1a8
#
_cell.length_a   1.000
_cell.length_b   1.000
_cell.length_c   1.000
_cell.angle_alpha   90.00
_cell.angle_beta   90.00
_cell.angle_gamma   90.00
#
_symmetry.space_group_name_H-M   'P 1'
#
loop_
_entity.id
_entity.type
_entity.pdbx_description
1 polymer ?
#
loop_
_entity_poly.entity_id
_entity_poly.type
_entity_poly.pdbx_seq_one_letter_code
_entity_poly.pdbx_strand_id
1 'polypeptide(L)'
;MPIRARRETATYRGASGAYYGFPVFAASETLPRAAGLYILVRRDVEPDAWNILLIGETTNIVDEHWTAHPGALAEARRRGATHVMLYVSAIATDRRRDAAHDLWRNIRSPLVAWDSEDILRRA
;
A
#
# COMPACT_ATOMS: atom_id res chain seq x y z
N MET A 1 15.97 15.55 -25.89
CA MET A 1 15.37 15.48 -24.57
C MET A 1 14.96 14.05 -24.26
N PRO A 2 15.45 13.48 -23.20
CA PRO A 2 15.08 12.11 -22.91
C PRO A 2 13.60 12.00 -22.58
N ILE A 3 12.97 10.97 -23.10
CA ILE A 3 11.59 10.67 -22.76
C ILE A 3 11.60 10.02 -21.39
N ARG A 4 10.93 10.66 -20.45
CA ARG A 4 10.81 10.08 -19.11
C ARG A 4 9.93 8.84 -19.20
N ALA A 5 10.45 7.71 -18.76
CA ALA A 5 9.65 6.49 -18.70
C ALA A 5 8.45 6.72 -17.79
N ARG A 6 7.29 6.25 -18.22
CA ARG A 6 6.10 6.29 -17.36
C ARG A 6 6.30 5.36 -16.19
N ARG A 7 5.89 5.85 -15.02
CA ARG A 7 5.86 5.00 -13.84
C ARG A 7 4.80 3.91 -14.04
N GLU A 8 5.15 2.71 -13.69
CA GLU A 8 4.22 1.59 -13.71
C GLU A 8 3.06 1.88 -12.75
N THR A 9 1.86 1.49 -13.13
CA THR A 9 0.66 1.65 -12.30
C THR A 9 -0.05 0.31 -12.23
N ALA A 10 -0.41 -0.10 -11.02
CA ALA A 10 -1.24 -1.27 -10.80
C ALA A 10 -2.64 -0.82 -10.40
N THR A 11 -3.66 -1.45 -10.96
CA THR A 11 -5.05 -1.11 -10.66
C THR A 11 -5.71 -2.28 -9.95
N TYR A 12 -6.34 -1.99 -8.82
CA TYR A 12 -7.05 -2.98 -8.04
C TYR A 12 -8.49 -2.55 -7.82
N ARG A 13 -9.38 -3.53 -7.78
CA ARG A 13 -10.78 -3.31 -7.53
C ARG A 13 -11.09 -3.59 -6.07
N GLY A 14 -11.85 -2.72 -5.42
CA GLY A 14 -12.35 -2.95 -4.09
C GLY A 14 -13.59 -3.83 -4.10
N ALA A 15 -14.02 -4.30 -2.93
CA ALA A 15 -15.22 -5.12 -2.78
C ALA A 15 -16.48 -4.37 -3.24
N SER A 16 -16.49 -3.06 -3.13
CA SER A 16 -17.60 -2.22 -3.59
C SER A 16 -17.70 -2.11 -5.11
N GLY A 17 -16.67 -2.54 -5.82
CA GLY A 17 -16.56 -2.35 -7.27
C GLY A 17 -15.76 -1.12 -7.67
N ALA A 18 -15.35 -0.28 -6.71
CA ALA A 18 -14.51 0.87 -7.00
C ALA A 18 -13.12 0.43 -7.44
N TYR A 19 -12.52 1.19 -8.37
CA TYR A 19 -11.16 0.92 -8.83
C TYR A 19 -10.19 1.91 -8.21
N TYR A 20 -9.02 1.40 -7.84
CA TYR A 20 -7.94 2.20 -7.25
C TYR A 20 -6.69 2.01 -8.09
N GLY A 21 -6.15 3.11 -8.61
CA GLY A 21 -4.90 3.09 -9.37
C GLY A 21 -3.71 3.43 -8.49
N PHE A 22 -2.71 2.58 -8.49
CA PHE A 22 -1.54 2.73 -7.63
C PHE A 22 -0.28 2.90 -8.48
N PRO A 23 0.32 4.09 -8.52
CA PRO A 23 1.70 4.22 -9.02
C PRO A 23 2.62 3.32 -8.21
N VAL A 24 3.55 2.66 -8.89
CA VAL A 24 4.46 1.69 -8.29
C VAL A 24 5.82 2.32 -8.08
N PHE A 25 6.35 2.20 -6.87
CA PHE A 25 7.68 2.69 -6.51
C PHE A 25 8.54 1.50 -6.06
N ALA A 26 9.79 1.48 -6.48
CA ALA A 26 10.75 0.54 -5.89
C ALA A 26 10.93 0.89 -4.41
N ALA A 27 11.19 -0.11 -3.58
CA ALA A 27 11.35 0.11 -2.14
C ALA A 27 12.48 1.09 -1.81
N SER A 28 13.46 1.24 -2.71
CA SER A 28 14.59 2.15 -2.55
C SER A 28 14.33 3.56 -3.04
N GLU A 29 13.22 3.81 -3.73
CA GLU A 29 12.92 5.14 -4.25
C GLU A 29 12.43 6.06 -3.15
N THR A 30 12.65 7.36 -3.35
CA THR A 30 12.09 8.39 -2.48
C THR A 30 10.57 8.46 -2.69
N LEU A 31 9.83 8.34 -1.61
CA LEU A 31 8.37 8.41 -1.65
C LEU A 31 7.89 9.84 -1.43
N PRO A 32 6.76 10.22 -2.01
CA PRO A 32 6.18 11.53 -1.75
C PRO A 32 5.70 11.65 -0.30
N ARG A 33 5.79 12.84 0.25
CA ARG A 33 5.21 13.13 1.56
C ARG A 33 3.72 13.37 1.38
N ALA A 34 2.94 12.33 1.54
CA ALA A 34 1.53 12.40 1.24
C ALA A 34 0.73 11.40 2.08
N ALA A 35 -0.52 11.75 2.32
CA ALA A 35 -1.50 10.83 2.88
C ALA A 35 -2.02 9.92 1.78
N GLY A 36 -2.39 8.71 2.13
CA GLY A 36 -2.99 7.81 1.16
C GLY A 36 -3.08 6.36 1.60
N LEU A 37 -3.43 5.53 0.64
CA LEU A 37 -3.38 4.08 0.76
C LEU A 37 -2.07 3.59 0.20
N TYR A 38 -1.54 2.51 0.75
CA TYR A 38 -0.34 1.90 0.21
C TYR A 38 -0.43 0.39 0.28
N ILE A 39 0.29 -0.26 -0.63
CA ILE A 39 0.39 -1.72 -0.67
C ILE A 39 1.87 -2.06 -0.80
N LEU A 40 2.38 -2.85 0.13
CA LEU A 40 3.72 -3.41 0.00
C LEU A 40 3.61 -4.74 -0.70
N VAL A 41 4.43 -4.92 -1.73
CA VAL A 41 4.36 -6.09 -2.60
C VAL A 41 5.75 -6.67 -2.84
N ARG A 42 5.77 -7.96 -3.15
CA ARG A 42 6.95 -8.61 -3.69
C ARG A 42 6.70 -8.91 -5.16
N ARG A 43 7.62 -8.48 -6.02
CA ARG A 43 7.52 -8.84 -7.43
C ARG A 43 8.21 -10.17 -7.65
N ASP A 44 7.45 -11.15 -8.10
CA ASP A 44 7.99 -12.44 -8.46
C ASP A 44 8.42 -12.42 -9.92
N VAL A 45 9.55 -13.05 -10.21
CA VAL A 45 10.09 -13.10 -11.57
C VAL A 45 9.41 -14.18 -12.38
N GLU A 46 9.05 -15.27 -11.75
CA GLU A 46 8.36 -16.38 -12.40
C GLU A 46 7.30 -16.99 -11.50
N PRO A 47 6.02 -16.85 -11.86
CA PRO A 47 5.52 -15.99 -12.94
C PRO A 47 5.68 -14.52 -12.57
N ASP A 48 5.73 -13.65 -13.57
CA ASP A 48 5.80 -12.20 -13.32
C ASP A 48 4.48 -11.75 -12.69
N ALA A 49 4.52 -11.56 -11.40
CA ALA A 49 3.32 -11.27 -10.62
C ALA A 49 3.66 -10.47 -9.37
N TRP A 50 2.66 -9.72 -8.92
CA TRP A 50 2.74 -9.01 -7.64
C TRP A 50 2.16 -9.87 -6.53
N ASN A 51 2.99 -10.19 -5.54
CA ASN A 51 2.52 -10.79 -4.31
C ASN A 51 2.21 -9.70 -3.30
N ILE A 52 0.95 -9.58 -2.91
CA ILE A 52 0.51 -8.56 -1.97
C ILE A 52 0.83 -9.03 -0.55
N LEU A 53 1.64 -8.23 0.15
CA LEU A 53 2.11 -8.57 1.49
C LEU A 53 1.40 -7.77 2.57
N LEU A 54 1.16 -6.48 2.33
CA LEU A 54 0.59 -5.58 3.33
C LEU A 54 -0.23 -4.50 2.65
N ILE A 55 -1.44 -4.26 3.17
CA ILE A 55 -2.28 -3.13 2.78
C ILE A 55 -2.39 -2.20 3.98
N GLY A 56 -2.20 -0.91 3.75
CA GLY A 56 -2.28 0.07 4.81
C GLY A 56 -2.81 1.42 4.34
N GLU A 57 -3.07 2.29 5.31
CA GLU A 57 -3.39 3.67 5.06
C GLU A 57 -2.62 4.54 6.06
N THR A 58 -2.31 5.78 5.67
CA THR A 58 -1.52 6.65 6.51
C THR A 58 -1.78 8.11 6.20
N THR A 59 -1.51 8.98 7.17
CA THR A 59 -1.55 10.42 6.98
C THR A 59 -0.27 10.94 6.34
N ASN A 60 0.83 10.20 6.45
CA ASN A 60 2.10 10.58 5.83
C ASN A 60 2.96 9.35 5.60
N ILE A 61 3.06 8.93 4.35
CA ILE A 61 3.76 7.70 3.97
C ILE A 61 5.25 7.72 4.32
N VAL A 62 5.88 8.90 4.33
CA VAL A 62 7.32 9.00 4.56
C VAL A 62 7.68 8.87 6.03
N ASP A 63 7.03 9.66 6.89
CA ASP A 63 7.45 9.80 8.28
C ASP A 63 6.64 8.93 9.24
N GLU A 64 5.34 9.16 9.33
CA GLU A 64 4.51 8.51 10.34
C GLU A 64 4.32 7.03 10.08
N HIS A 65 4.17 6.66 8.83
CA HIS A 65 3.92 5.28 8.50
C HIS A 65 5.07 4.37 8.95
N TRP A 66 6.30 4.75 8.62
CA TRP A 66 7.45 3.91 8.93
C TRP A 66 7.73 3.81 10.43
N THR A 67 7.18 4.72 11.23
CA THR A 67 7.31 4.67 12.68
C THR A 67 6.08 4.11 13.38
N ALA A 68 4.89 4.31 12.81
CA ALA A 68 3.64 3.91 13.46
C ALA A 68 3.43 2.39 13.49
N HIS A 69 3.88 1.68 12.44
CA HIS A 69 3.66 0.24 12.33
C HIS A 69 4.95 -0.51 11.99
N PRO A 70 6.01 -0.36 12.80
CA PRO A 70 7.31 -0.95 12.47
C PRO A 70 7.29 -2.48 12.43
N GLY A 71 6.43 -3.12 13.22
CA GLY A 71 6.31 -4.58 13.22
C GLY A 71 5.77 -5.12 11.90
N ALA A 72 4.71 -4.51 11.38
CA ALA A 72 4.11 -4.93 10.12
C ALA A 72 5.07 -4.70 8.96
N LEU A 73 5.76 -3.57 8.94
CA LEU A 73 6.75 -3.25 7.92
C LEU A 73 7.92 -4.21 7.96
N ALA A 74 8.44 -4.49 9.15
CA ALA A 74 9.54 -5.43 9.31
C ALA A 74 9.15 -6.82 8.80
N GLU A 75 7.93 -7.26 9.08
CA GLU A 75 7.45 -8.54 8.60
C GLU A 75 7.30 -8.57 7.08
N ALA A 76 6.77 -7.50 6.48
CA ALA A 76 6.67 -7.40 5.02
C ALA A 76 8.05 -7.47 4.37
N ARG A 77 9.04 -6.81 4.96
CA ARG A 77 10.42 -6.86 4.48
C ARG A 77 11.00 -8.27 4.59
N ARG A 78 10.76 -8.96 5.69
CA ARG A 78 11.20 -10.35 5.85
C ARG A 78 10.57 -11.26 4.81
N ARG A 79 9.36 -10.96 4.37
CA ARG A 79 8.68 -11.70 3.31
C ARG A 79 9.12 -11.30 1.91
N GLY A 80 10.08 -10.37 1.80
CA GLY A 80 10.71 -10.03 0.53
C GLY A 80 10.07 -8.87 -0.21
N ALA A 81 9.45 -7.92 0.48
CA ALA A 81 8.87 -6.75 -0.16
C ALA A 81 9.90 -6.03 -1.04
N THR A 82 9.55 -5.79 -2.30
CA THR A 82 10.42 -5.14 -3.27
C THR A 82 9.90 -3.79 -3.74
N HIS A 83 8.59 -3.57 -3.65
CA HIS A 83 7.95 -2.38 -4.19
C HIS A 83 6.85 -1.88 -3.25
N VAL A 84 6.56 -0.58 -3.39
CA VAL A 84 5.47 0.10 -2.71
C VAL A 84 4.53 0.63 -3.78
N MET A 85 3.25 0.32 -3.66
CA MET A 85 2.20 0.90 -4.48
C MET A 85 1.50 1.96 -3.64
N LEU A 86 1.36 3.17 -4.16
CA LEU A 86 0.85 4.29 -3.38
C LEU A 86 -0.27 5.01 -4.09
N TYR A 87 -1.42 5.07 -3.44
CA TYR A 87 -2.57 5.86 -3.89
C TYR A 87 -2.65 7.11 -3.01
N VAL A 88 -2.20 8.23 -3.53
CA VAL A 88 -2.22 9.50 -2.80
C VAL A 88 -3.64 10.01 -2.70
N SER A 89 -4.07 10.32 -1.48
CA SER A 89 -5.43 10.81 -1.24
C SER A 89 -5.43 11.74 -0.04
N ALA A 90 -5.89 12.96 -0.26
CA ALA A 90 -6.03 13.97 0.77
C ALA A 90 -7.41 13.93 1.45
N ILE A 91 -8.21 12.92 1.19
CA ILE A 91 -9.53 12.78 1.82
C ILE A 91 -9.38 12.53 3.32
N ALA A 92 -10.47 12.69 4.05
CA ALA A 92 -10.47 12.52 5.50
C ALA A 92 -10.02 11.10 5.91
N THR A 93 -9.39 11.00 7.08
CA THR A 93 -8.83 9.74 7.57
C THR A 93 -9.85 8.60 7.60
N ASP A 94 -11.08 8.87 8.04
CA ASP A 94 -12.11 7.86 8.09
C ASP A 94 -12.46 7.31 6.70
N ARG A 95 -12.50 8.18 5.68
CA ARG A 95 -12.75 7.76 4.30
C ARG A 95 -11.59 6.98 3.72
N ARG A 96 -10.36 7.37 4.05
CA ARG A 96 -9.17 6.60 3.64
C ARG A 96 -9.21 5.21 4.24
N ARG A 97 -9.60 5.12 5.49
CA ARG A 97 -9.72 3.85 6.20
C ARG A 97 -10.80 2.98 5.56
N ASP A 98 -11.94 3.56 5.21
CA ASP A 98 -13.01 2.84 4.53
C ASP A 98 -12.54 2.31 3.17
N ALA A 99 -11.79 3.11 2.43
CA ALA A 99 -11.23 2.69 1.14
C ALA A 99 -10.22 1.55 1.32
N ALA A 100 -9.39 1.63 2.35
CA ALA A 100 -8.43 0.57 2.65
C ALA A 100 -9.15 -0.74 2.99
N HIS A 101 -10.23 -0.67 3.75
CA HIS A 101 -11.05 -1.84 4.05
C HIS A 101 -11.72 -2.42 2.82
N ASP A 102 -12.27 -1.54 1.98
CA ASP A 102 -12.90 -1.95 0.73
C ASP A 102 -11.93 -2.74 -0.13
N LEU A 103 -10.72 -2.21 -0.26
CA LEU A 103 -9.66 -2.84 -1.01
C LEU A 103 -9.28 -4.19 -0.40
N TRP A 104 -9.05 -4.22 0.91
CA TRP A 104 -8.64 -5.42 1.62
C TRP A 104 -9.69 -6.55 1.55
N ARG A 105 -10.96 -6.21 1.56
CA ARG A 105 -12.03 -7.21 1.46
C ARG A 105 -11.96 -7.98 0.16
N ASN A 106 -11.46 -7.38 -0.90
CA ASN A 106 -11.36 -8.02 -2.20
C ASN A 106 -10.01 -8.69 -2.43
N ILE A 107 -8.92 -7.96 -2.23
CA ILE A 107 -7.60 -8.50 -2.59
C ILE A 107 -6.86 -9.17 -1.44
N ARG A 108 -7.27 -8.94 -0.21
CA ARG A 108 -6.71 -9.56 0.98
C ARG A 108 -5.18 -9.55 1.04
N SER A 109 -4.64 -9.09 2.13
CA SER A 109 -3.21 -9.23 2.41
C SER A 109 -3.04 -9.99 3.72
N PRO A 110 -1.92 -10.71 3.91
CA PRO A 110 -1.63 -11.36 5.19
C PRO A 110 -1.37 -10.35 6.31
N LEU A 111 -0.91 -9.14 5.95
CA LEU A 111 -0.62 -8.09 6.92
C LEU A 111 -1.46 -6.86 6.61
N VAL A 112 -1.84 -6.14 7.65
CA VAL A 112 -2.55 -4.87 7.52
C VAL A 112 -1.87 -3.83 8.42
N ALA A 113 -1.93 -2.56 8.00
CA ALA A 113 -1.40 -1.44 8.76
C ALA A 113 -2.36 -0.26 8.63
N TRP A 114 -3.25 -0.16 9.59
CA TRP A 114 -4.19 0.95 9.69
C TRP A 114 -3.69 1.92 10.75
N ASP A 115 -3.97 3.20 10.57
CA ASP A 115 -3.72 4.18 11.63
C ASP A 115 -4.72 4.04 12.77
N SER A 116 -5.61 3.04 12.69
CA SER A 116 -6.55 2.68 13.73
C SER A 116 -6.18 1.30 14.30
N GLU A 117 -5.94 1.24 15.60
CA GLU A 117 -5.62 -0.01 16.27
C GLU A 117 -6.78 -1.00 16.29
N ASP A 118 -8.02 -0.52 16.18
CA ASP A 118 -9.20 -1.36 16.31
C ASP A 118 -9.23 -2.51 15.32
N ILE A 119 -8.68 -2.30 14.14
CA ILE A 119 -8.70 -3.31 13.09
C ILE A 119 -7.69 -4.40 13.35
N LEU A 120 -6.52 -4.05 13.86
CA LEU A 120 -5.50 -5.03 14.21
C LEU A 120 -6.00 -5.98 15.30
N ARG A 121 -6.85 -5.49 16.19
CA ARG A 121 -7.41 -6.31 17.27
C ARG A 121 -8.47 -7.29 16.76
N ARG A 122 -9.07 -7.02 15.61
CA ARG A 122 -10.11 -7.87 15.02
C ARG A 122 -9.56 -8.87 14.00
N ALA A 123 -8.35 -8.70 13.62
CA ALA A 123 -7.71 -9.55 12.61
C ALA A 123 -7.25 -10.91 13.21
#